data_7dd3da9f35f34dbb2425aef42a026400
#
_entry.id   7dd3da9f35f34dbb2425aef42a026400
#
_cell.length_a   1.000
_cell.length_b   1.000
_cell.length_c   1.000
_cell.angle_alpha   90.00
_cell.angle_beta   90.00
_cell.angle_gamma   90.00
#
_symmetry.space_group_name_H-M   'P 1'
#
loop_
_entity.id
_entity.type
_entity.pdbx_description
1 polymer ?
#
loop_
_entity_poly.entity_id
_entity_poly.type
_entity_poly.pdbx_seq_one_letter_code
_entity_poly.pdbx_strand_id
1 'polypeptide(L)'
;MRSPSLTVGIEEEYQIIDPVTRDLTPGFDALMSSDAAVLADAKAELHQCQVEIGTKVCSSIAELRTELTRLRGLVIKAAAQHGLTIASAGTHPFSNWMNMEMTPKERYLGVKAELQDLAHRLLIFGTHVHVGIEDPEFRIDCINAARYVLPHVLCLSTSSPFWFGRNTGLHSYRSIVFKNFPRTGVPRILQGWSDYADLVDTLVKTRSIPDGSKIWWDVRPHHVYPTLEFRICDVNTRVDEAICVAAILQAVVAKMWKLRRDNMTFRVYAQDLIEENKWRAVRWGLSGKLIDFGKKEEMPAPVLIRELIEWFLDDVLDELGTRKEVEYAFKILQEGSSAQRQLATYARTGDLRAVVDQLIRETAEGVCEPTLGPPLETRGRVDASQSATPVDSRAITETENRAVRGQSVP
;
A
#
# COMPACT_ATOMS: atom_id res chain seq x y z
N MET A 1 -9.20 -13.72 -31.88
CA MET A 1 -8.99 -13.33 -30.45
C MET A 1 -9.77 -12.06 -30.19
N ARG A 2 -10.50 -11.97 -29.08
CA ARG A 2 -11.19 -10.76 -28.66
C ARG A 2 -10.22 -9.87 -27.88
N SER A 3 -10.18 -8.57 -28.18
CA SER A 3 -9.38 -7.60 -27.44
C SER A 3 -9.85 -7.51 -25.99
N PRO A 4 -8.94 -7.44 -25.00
CA PRO A 4 -9.33 -7.15 -23.63
C PRO A 4 -9.91 -5.73 -23.51
N SER A 5 -10.77 -5.51 -22.53
CA SER A 5 -11.36 -4.19 -22.29
C SER A 5 -10.33 -3.15 -21.84
N LEU A 6 -9.28 -3.57 -21.18
CA LEU A 6 -8.26 -2.72 -20.57
C LEU A 6 -8.83 -1.67 -19.60
N THR A 7 -10.06 -1.88 -19.11
CA THR A 7 -10.62 -1.05 -18.06
C THR A 7 -9.74 -1.08 -16.83
N VAL A 8 -9.78 -0.03 -16.02
CA VAL A 8 -8.92 0.11 -14.85
C VAL A 8 -9.71 0.45 -13.60
N GLY A 9 -9.20 0.00 -12.45
CA GLY A 9 -9.69 0.36 -11.13
C GLY A 9 -8.53 0.39 -10.13
N ILE A 10 -8.69 1.17 -9.07
CA ILE A 10 -7.73 1.23 -7.96
C ILE A 10 -8.46 1.02 -6.65
N GLU A 11 -7.81 0.27 -5.73
CA GLU A 11 -8.10 0.26 -4.31
C GLU A 11 -6.93 0.94 -3.59
N GLU A 12 -7.22 1.85 -2.66
CA GLU A 12 -6.23 2.47 -1.78
C GLU A 12 -6.63 2.35 -0.31
N GLU A 13 -5.66 2.07 0.53
CA GLU A 13 -5.81 1.96 1.98
C GLU A 13 -5.17 3.18 2.65
N TYR A 14 -5.91 3.92 3.49
CA TYR A 14 -5.41 5.10 4.18
C TYR A 14 -5.34 4.90 5.68
N GLN A 15 -4.35 5.56 6.26
CA GLN A 15 -4.13 5.71 7.70
C GLN A 15 -5.07 6.77 8.24
N ILE A 16 -5.79 6.47 9.33
CA ILE A 16 -6.57 7.46 10.08
C ILE A 16 -5.71 7.94 11.25
N ILE A 17 -5.47 9.25 11.32
CA ILE A 17 -4.48 9.87 12.19
C ILE A 17 -5.12 10.92 13.08
N ASP A 18 -4.75 10.91 14.35
CA ASP A 18 -5.01 11.99 15.29
C ASP A 18 -4.08 13.18 14.98
N PRO A 19 -4.60 14.38 14.66
CA PRO A 19 -3.80 15.52 14.23
C PRO A 19 -2.96 16.16 15.34
N VAL A 20 -3.15 15.79 16.62
CA VAL A 20 -2.37 16.31 17.75
C VAL A 20 -1.19 15.40 18.04
N THR A 21 -1.44 14.11 18.18
CA THR A 21 -0.40 13.12 18.50
C THR A 21 0.38 12.65 17.28
N ARG A 22 -0.20 12.73 16.10
CA ARG A 22 0.26 12.15 14.83
C ARG A 22 0.26 10.61 14.85
N ASP A 23 -0.37 9.99 15.86
CA ASP A 23 -0.50 8.55 15.96
C ASP A 23 -1.72 8.04 15.17
N LEU A 24 -1.70 6.75 14.81
CA LEU A 24 -2.91 6.10 14.30
C LEU A 24 -3.98 6.09 15.37
N THR A 25 -5.22 6.29 14.96
CA THR A 25 -6.36 6.28 15.87
C THR A 25 -7.55 5.54 15.29
N PRO A 26 -8.33 4.80 16.08
CA PRO A 26 -9.60 4.25 15.64
C PRO A 26 -10.50 5.39 15.16
N GLY A 27 -11.00 5.31 13.93
CA GLY A 27 -11.79 6.41 13.36
C GLY A 27 -12.70 5.99 12.22
N PHE A 28 -12.66 4.71 11.80
CA PHE A 28 -13.46 4.26 10.66
C PHE A 28 -14.96 4.48 10.88
N ASP A 29 -15.50 4.12 12.05
CA ASP A 29 -16.94 4.28 12.34
C ASP A 29 -17.34 5.76 12.41
N ALA A 30 -16.45 6.63 12.88
CA ALA A 30 -16.66 8.08 12.86
C ALA A 30 -16.74 8.61 11.43
N LEU A 31 -15.79 8.22 10.57
CA LEU A 31 -15.83 8.59 9.15
C LEU A 31 -17.14 8.15 8.48
N MET A 32 -17.58 6.92 8.73
CA MET A 32 -18.80 6.37 8.14
C MET A 32 -20.09 7.00 8.67
N SER A 33 -20.05 7.68 9.83
CA SER A 33 -21.17 8.46 10.36
C SER A 33 -21.37 9.81 9.65
N SER A 34 -20.36 10.28 8.91
CA SER A 34 -20.51 11.32 7.90
C SER A 34 -21.46 10.84 6.81
N ASP A 35 -21.98 11.71 5.97
CA ASP A 35 -22.95 11.36 4.93
C ASP A 35 -22.63 10.01 4.26
N ALA A 36 -23.36 8.96 4.64
CA ALA A 36 -23.13 7.58 4.19
C ALA A 36 -23.21 7.42 2.67
N ALA A 37 -23.98 8.29 1.99
CA ALA A 37 -24.07 8.30 0.52
C ALA A 37 -22.74 8.77 -0.13
N VAL A 38 -21.98 9.59 0.58
CA VAL A 38 -20.70 10.14 0.11
C VAL A 38 -19.56 9.13 0.23
N LEU A 39 -19.66 8.23 1.22
CA LEU A 39 -18.66 7.21 1.51
C LEU A 39 -19.11 5.80 1.13
N ALA A 40 -20.09 5.67 0.22
CA ALA A 40 -20.60 4.35 -0.22
C ALA A 40 -19.50 3.44 -0.80
N ASP A 41 -18.42 4.02 -1.35
CA ASP A 41 -17.29 3.31 -1.91
C ASP A 41 -16.15 3.07 -0.90
N ALA A 42 -16.33 3.48 0.39
CA ALA A 42 -15.37 3.25 1.46
C ALA A 42 -15.71 1.98 2.24
N LYS A 43 -14.69 1.22 2.59
CA LYS A 43 -14.82 -0.05 3.32
C LYS A 43 -13.91 -0.06 4.55
N ALA A 44 -14.38 -0.73 5.61
CA ALA A 44 -13.52 -1.03 6.74
C ALA A 44 -12.46 -2.03 6.33
N GLU A 45 -11.26 -1.86 6.86
CA GLU A 45 -10.19 -2.83 6.81
C GLU A 45 -10.00 -3.56 8.16
N LEU A 46 -8.95 -4.37 8.26
CA LEU A 46 -8.66 -5.24 9.41
C LEU A 46 -8.57 -4.45 10.73
N HIS A 47 -8.02 -3.24 10.70
CA HIS A 47 -7.90 -2.37 11.87
C HIS A 47 -8.81 -1.16 11.75
N GLN A 48 -9.37 -0.68 12.87
CA GLN A 48 -10.27 0.48 12.91
C GLN A 48 -9.58 1.81 12.55
N CYS A 49 -8.25 1.83 12.51
CA CYS A 49 -7.44 2.97 12.06
C CYS A 49 -7.15 2.95 10.55
N GLN A 50 -7.83 2.09 9.79
CA GLN A 50 -7.68 1.94 8.35
C GLN A 50 -9.02 2.20 7.64
N VAL A 51 -8.94 2.87 6.50
CA VAL A 51 -10.07 3.00 5.56
C VAL A 51 -9.60 2.64 4.16
N GLU A 52 -10.30 1.73 3.51
CA GLU A 52 -10.09 1.36 2.10
C GLU A 52 -11.13 2.06 1.23
N ILE A 53 -10.69 2.58 0.10
CA ILE A 53 -11.57 3.02 -0.99
C ILE A 53 -11.35 2.16 -2.22
N GLY A 54 -12.41 1.98 -3.01
CA GLY A 54 -12.32 1.35 -4.33
C GLY A 54 -12.99 2.22 -5.37
N THR A 55 -12.29 2.51 -6.48
CA THR A 55 -12.90 3.23 -7.60
C THR A 55 -13.93 2.35 -8.31
N LYS A 56 -14.88 2.98 -8.98
CA LYS A 56 -15.67 2.29 -10.01
C LYS A 56 -14.77 1.77 -11.13
N VAL A 57 -15.33 0.93 -12.01
CA VAL A 57 -14.64 0.54 -13.23
C VAL A 57 -14.51 1.76 -14.15
N CYS A 58 -13.28 2.14 -14.45
CA CYS A 58 -12.95 3.28 -15.31
C CYS A 58 -12.52 2.81 -16.70
N SER A 59 -12.96 3.51 -17.73
CA SER A 59 -12.64 3.19 -19.13
C SER A 59 -11.27 3.70 -19.57
N SER A 60 -10.69 4.63 -18.81
CA SER A 60 -9.39 5.25 -19.10
C SER A 60 -8.68 5.73 -17.83
N ILE A 61 -7.38 5.99 -17.93
CA ILE A 61 -6.59 6.58 -16.85
C ILE A 61 -7.06 8.00 -16.49
N ALA A 62 -7.57 8.77 -17.45
CA ALA A 62 -8.13 10.10 -17.19
C ALA A 62 -9.40 10.02 -16.32
N GLU A 63 -10.29 9.06 -16.60
CA GLU A 63 -11.46 8.80 -15.76
C GLU A 63 -11.03 8.30 -14.36
N LEU A 64 -10.06 7.39 -14.30
CA LEU A 64 -9.51 6.87 -13.06
C LEU A 64 -8.93 8.00 -12.19
N ARG A 65 -8.18 8.93 -12.77
CA ARG A 65 -7.64 10.12 -12.07
C ARG A 65 -8.77 10.93 -11.43
N THR A 66 -9.81 11.22 -12.21
CA THR A 66 -10.96 12.00 -11.72
C THR A 66 -11.62 11.30 -10.55
N GLU A 67 -11.86 10.01 -10.67
CA GLU A 67 -12.54 9.21 -9.64
C GLU A 67 -11.70 9.05 -8.38
N LEU A 68 -10.41 8.70 -8.51
CA LEU A 68 -9.51 8.55 -7.36
C LEU A 68 -9.34 9.88 -6.60
N THR A 69 -9.16 11.00 -7.34
CA THR A 69 -9.07 12.34 -6.75
C THR A 69 -10.35 12.68 -5.97
N ARG A 70 -11.52 12.38 -6.54
CA ARG A 70 -12.83 12.58 -5.89
C ARG A 70 -12.92 11.77 -4.58
N LEU A 71 -12.66 10.48 -4.64
CA LEU A 71 -12.77 9.57 -3.48
C LEU A 71 -11.79 9.94 -2.36
N ARG A 72 -10.52 10.18 -2.70
CA ARG A 72 -9.50 10.60 -1.73
C ARG A 72 -9.92 11.92 -1.05
N GLY A 73 -10.43 12.88 -1.83
CA GLY A 73 -10.96 14.16 -1.32
C GLY A 73 -12.15 13.99 -0.36
N LEU A 74 -13.04 13.05 -0.65
CA LEU A 74 -14.16 12.73 0.23
C LEU A 74 -13.72 12.17 1.58
N VAL A 75 -12.73 11.24 1.58
CA VAL A 75 -12.18 10.68 2.82
C VAL A 75 -11.46 11.76 3.63
N ILE A 76 -10.67 12.63 3.00
CA ILE A 76 -10.00 13.76 3.66
C ILE A 76 -11.04 14.67 4.34
N LYS A 77 -12.11 15.02 3.60
CA LYS A 77 -13.18 15.87 4.12
C LYS A 77 -13.94 15.22 5.28
N ALA A 78 -14.28 13.93 5.16
CA ALA A 78 -14.94 13.18 6.21
C ALA A 78 -14.07 13.10 7.48
N ALA A 79 -12.79 12.82 7.36
CA ALA A 79 -11.86 12.82 8.48
C ALA A 79 -11.83 14.19 9.18
N ALA A 80 -11.71 15.28 8.42
CA ALA A 80 -11.67 16.63 8.97
C ALA A 80 -12.94 17.01 9.75
N GLN A 81 -14.14 16.52 9.36
CA GLN A 81 -15.40 16.75 10.07
C GLN A 81 -15.40 16.15 11.49
N HIS A 82 -14.58 15.12 11.73
CA HIS A 82 -14.43 14.46 13.03
C HIS A 82 -13.15 14.84 13.76
N GLY A 83 -12.46 15.89 13.31
CA GLY A 83 -11.20 16.34 13.92
C GLY A 83 -10.05 15.36 13.69
N LEU A 84 -10.14 14.52 12.64
CA LEU A 84 -9.15 13.55 12.21
C LEU A 84 -8.48 13.99 10.90
N THR A 85 -7.41 13.32 10.55
CA THR A 85 -6.77 13.46 9.24
C THR A 85 -6.37 12.10 8.69
N ILE A 86 -5.99 12.05 7.41
CA ILE A 86 -5.49 10.81 6.79
C ILE A 86 -4.11 10.99 6.21
N ALA A 87 -3.37 9.88 6.11
CA ALA A 87 -2.14 9.80 5.35
C ALA A 87 -2.08 8.52 4.51
N SER A 88 -1.33 8.59 3.42
CA SER A 88 -1.12 7.51 2.47
C SER A 88 0.37 7.13 2.49
N ALA A 89 0.69 6.03 3.18
CA ALA A 89 2.03 5.42 3.25
C ALA A 89 1.90 3.96 3.62
N GLY A 90 2.79 3.10 3.12
CA GLY A 90 2.70 1.64 3.28
C GLY A 90 2.80 1.15 4.74
N THR A 91 3.41 1.93 5.63
CA THR A 91 3.41 1.73 7.09
C THR A 91 3.35 3.08 7.79
N HIS A 92 2.79 3.11 9.00
CA HIS A 92 2.90 4.31 9.84
C HIS A 92 4.30 4.39 10.47
N PRO A 93 4.94 5.58 10.50
CA PRO A 93 6.32 5.70 10.94
C PRO A 93 6.61 5.21 12.35
N PHE A 94 5.69 5.39 13.32
CA PHE A 94 5.97 5.06 14.72
C PHE A 94 4.83 4.38 15.49
N SER A 95 3.60 4.33 14.97
CA SER A 95 2.49 3.70 15.67
C SER A 95 2.73 2.23 15.99
N ASN A 96 2.27 1.81 17.16
CA ASN A 96 2.43 0.44 17.63
C ASN A 96 1.21 -0.40 17.25
N TRP A 97 1.40 -1.38 16.38
CA TRP A 97 0.35 -2.30 15.95
C TRP A 97 -0.31 -3.07 17.11
N MET A 98 0.40 -3.29 18.21
CA MET A 98 -0.13 -3.97 19.40
C MET A 98 -1.25 -3.19 20.09
N ASN A 99 -1.29 -1.88 19.90
CA ASN A 99 -2.29 -0.99 20.51
C ASN A 99 -3.48 -0.73 19.58
N MET A 100 -3.48 -1.30 18.36
CA MET A 100 -4.53 -1.03 17.37
C MET A 100 -5.70 -2.00 17.52
N GLU A 101 -6.90 -1.45 17.55
CA GLU A 101 -8.14 -2.23 17.61
C GLU A 101 -8.46 -2.85 16.27
N MET A 102 -8.84 -4.12 16.29
CA MET A 102 -9.31 -4.82 15.10
C MET A 102 -10.79 -4.54 14.84
N THR A 103 -11.15 -4.44 13.58
CA THR A 103 -12.54 -4.23 13.16
C THR A 103 -13.39 -5.46 13.52
N PRO A 104 -14.50 -5.31 14.30
CA PRO A 104 -15.29 -6.42 14.79
C PRO A 104 -16.29 -6.96 13.75
N LYS A 105 -15.78 -7.30 12.53
CA LYS A 105 -16.55 -7.93 11.46
C LYS A 105 -16.19 -9.41 11.36
N GLU A 106 -17.18 -10.28 11.10
CA GLU A 106 -17.02 -11.74 11.01
C GLU A 106 -15.85 -12.16 10.12
N ARG A 107 -15.71 -11.52 8.94
CA ARG A 107 -14.60 -11.76 8.01
C ARG A 107 -13.23 -11.57 8.67
N TYR A 108 -13.06 -10.50 9.48
CA TYR A 108 -11.79 -10.16 10.12
C TYR A 108 -11.55 -10.99 11.38
N LEU A 109 -12.60 -11.31 12.10
CA LEU A 109 -12.52 -12.26 13.21
C LEU A 109 -12.08 -13.65 12.73
N GLY A 110 -12.55 -14.08 11.54
CA GLY A 110 -12.06 -15.29 10.88
C GLY A 110 -10.58 -15.23 10.53
N VAL A 111 -10.10 -14.10 9.97
CA VAL A 111 -8.68 -13.88 9.68
C VAL A 111 -7.84 -13.91 10.97
N LYS A 112 -8.34 -13.26 12.04
CA LYS A 112 -7.70 -13.29 13.36
C LYS A 112 -7.60 -14.71 13.91
N ALA A 113 -8.68 -15.48 13.84
CA ALA A 113 -8.70 -16.86 14.32
C ALA A 113 -7.74 -17.78 13.54
N GLU A 114 -7.61 -17.59 12.22
CA GLU A 114 -6.72 -18.38 11.34
C GLU A 114 -5.25 -17.98 11.54
N LEU A 115 -4.94 -16.69 11.57
CA LEU A 115 -3.57 -16.17 11.47
C LEU A 115 -2.98 -15.67 12.79
N GLN A 116 -3.80 -15.57 13.85
CA GLN A 116 -3.38 -15.21 15.22
C GLN A 116 -2.51 -13.93 15.25
N ASP A 117 -1.32 -13.99 15.81
CA ASP A 117 -0.39 -12.86 15.93
C ASP A 117 -0.01 -12.23 14.58
N LEU A 118 0.02 -13.01 13.50
CA LEU A 118 0.26 -12.46 12.16
C LEU A 118 -0.83 -11.47 11.75
N ALA A 119 -2.11 -11.75 12.06
CA ALA A 119 -3.21 -10.85 11.74
C ALA A 119 -3.07 -9.50 12.45
N HIS A 120 -2.67 -9.49 13.72
CA HIS A 120 -2.44 -8.24 14.47
C HIS A 120 -1.32 -7.39 13.87
N ARG A 121 -0.29 -8.02 13.31
CA ARG A 121 0.84 -7.32 12.67
C ARG A 121 0.50 -6.74 11.31
N LEU A 122 -0.65 -7.07 10.71
CA LEU A 122 -1.03 -6.59 9.38
C LEU A 122 -1.49 -5.12 9.40
N LEU A 123 -0.72 -4.27 10.04
CA LEU A 123 -0.92 -2.82 10.05
C LEU A 123 -0.11 -2.17 8.91
N ILE A 124 -0.51 -2.51 7.70
CA ILE A 124 0.13 -2.08 6.45
C ILE A 124 -0.93 -1.58 5.48
N PHE A 125 -0.49 -0.78 4.50
CA PHE A 125 -1.39 -0.08 3.58
C PHE A 125 -0.86 -0.20 2.15
N GLY A 126 -1.72 -0.60 1.24
CA GLY A 126 -1.37 -0.87 -0.15
C GLY A 126 -2.20 -0.09 -1.16
N THR A 127 -1.68 -0.04 -2.38
CA THR A 127 -2.45 0.28 -3.58
C THR A 127 -2.60 -1.00 -4.40
N HIS A 128 -3.83 -1.35 -4.75
CA HIS A 128 -4.11 -2.44 -5.67
C HIS A 128 -4.62 -1.87 -6.99
N VAL A 129 -4.07 -2.34 -8.10
CA VAL A 129 -4.48 -1.90 -9.44
C VAL A 129 -5.10 -3.07 -10.18
N HIS A 130 -6.31 -2.86 -10.69
CA HIS A 130 -7.06 -3.82 -11.49
C HIS A 130 -7.01 -3.41 -12.96
N VAL A 131 -6.70 -4.35 -13.85
CA VAL A 131 -6.79 -4.17 -15.30
C VAL A 131 -7.72 -5.21 -15.88
N GLY A 132 -8.72 -4.78 -16.65
CA GLY A 132 -9.75 -5.63 -17.25
C GLY A 132 -9.18 -6.55 -18.33
N ILE A 133 -9.35 -7.86 -18.12
CA ILE A 133 -8.96 -8.94 -19.06
C ILE A 133 -10.00 -10.05 -18.96
N GLU A 134 -10.88 -10.17 -19.93
CA GLU A 134 -11.97 -11.15 -19.92
C GLU A 134 -11.51 -12.56 -20.22
N ASP A 135 -10.51 -12.73 -21.11
CA ASP A 135 -9.93 -14.02 -21.48
C ASP A 135 -9.06 -14.59 -20.34
N PRO A 136 -9.45 -15.69 -19.68
CA PRO A 136 -8.70 -16.25 -18.56
C PRO A 136 -7.31 -16.76 -18.97
N GLU A 137 -7.14 -17.31 -20.17
CA GLU A 137 -5.81 -17.74 -20.66
C GLU A 137 -4.89 -16.54 -20.86
N PHE A 138 -5.42 -15.43 -21.40
CA PHE A 138 -4.64 -14.21 -21.55
C PHE A 138 -4.28 -13.58 -20.18
N ARG A 139 -5.13 -13.71 -19.17
CA ARG A 139 -4.76 -13.31 -17.80
C ARG A 139 -3.53 -14.07 -17.31
N ILE A 140 -3.43 -15.37 -17.56
CA ILE A 140 -2.26 -16.17 -17.18
C ILE A 140 -1.01 -15.76 -17.97
N ASP A 141 -1.13 -15.53 -19.28
CA ASP A 141 -0.02 -15.02 -20.08
C ASP A 141 0.49 -13.68 -19.51
N CYS A 142 -0.44 -12.79 -19.16
CA CYS A 142 -0.10 -11.50 -18.54
C CYS A 142 0.56 -11.67 -17.17
N ILE A 143 0.11 -12.60 -16.31
CA ILE A 143 0.76 -12.88 -15.02
C ILE A 143 2.21 -13.29 -15.26
N ASN A 144 2.43 -14.28 -16.11
CA ASN A 144 3.75 -14.83 -16.38
C ASN A 144 4.74 -13.77 -16.88
N ALA A 145 4.27 -12.84 -17.71
CA ALA A 145 5.07 -11.73 -18.24
C ALA A 145 5.25 -10.60 -17.21
N ALA A 146 4.15 -10.16 -16.57
CA ALA A 146 4.13 -9.03 -15.65
C ALA A 146 5.01 -9.22 -14.41
N ARG A 147 5.28 -10.47 -14.01
CA ARG A 147 6.20 -10.79 -12.92
C ARG A 147 7.55 -10.08 -13.06
N TYR A 148 8.04 -9.92 -14.29
CA TYR A 148 9.28 -9.19 -14.59
C TYR A 148 9.19 -7.71 -14.20
N VAL A 149 8.02 -7.08 -14.36
CA VAL A 149 7.83 -5.64 -14.14
C VAL A 149 7.57 -5.31 -12.67
N LEU A 150 7.13 -6.29 -11.86
CA LEU A 150 6.77 -6.07 -10.46
C LEU A 150 7.84 -5.34 -9.63
N PRO A 151 9.14 -5.72 -9.68
CA PRO A 151 10.19 -5.01 -8.95
C PRO A 151 10.39 -3.55 -9.41
N HIS A 152 10.20 -3.25 -10.70
CA HIS A 152 10.33 -1.89 -11.25
C HIS A 152 9.24 -0.97 -10.70
N VAL A 153 7.98 -1.47 -10.69
CA VAL A 153 6.83 -0.74 -10.15
C VAL A 153 6.95 -0.58 -8.63
N LEU A 154 7.45 -1.60 -7.93
CA LEU A 154 7.70 -1.49 -6.50
C LEU A 154 8.73 -0.40 -6.19
N CYS A 155 9.81 -0.27 -6.96
CA CYS A 155 10.78 0.82 -6.78
C CYS A 155 10.11 2.21 -6.84
N LEU A 156 9.13 2.41 -7.74
CA LEU A 156 8.38 3.66 -7.89
C LEU A 156 7.41 3.90 -6.73
N SER A 157 6.83 2.84 -6.18
CA SER A 157 5.74 2.92 -5.18
C SER A 157 6.20 2.73 -3.73
N THR A 158 7.50 2.56 -3.45
CA THR A 158 7.97 2.41 -2.06
C THR A 158 7.58 3.60 -1.19
N SER A 159 6.93 3.34 -0.04
CA SER A 159 6.46 4.37 0.89
C SER A 159 6.51 3.94 2.36
N SER A 160 7.27 2.89 2.72
CA SER A 160 7.27 2.34 4.08
C SER A 160 8.68 2.09 4.65
N PRO A 161 9.51 3.15 4.84
CA PRO A 161 10.88 2.98 5.35
C PRO A 161 10.94 2.88 6.87
N PHE A 162 9.88 3.26 7.57
CA PHE A 162 9.83 3.26 9.02
C PHE A 162 8.86 2.20 9.55
N TRP A 163 9.18 1.65 10.71
CA TRP A 163 8.33 0.72 11.43
C TRP A 163 8.59 0.82 12.93
N PHE A 164 7.52 1.02 13.70
CA PHE A 164 7.62 1.01 15.16
C PHE A 164 8.67 1.99 15.70
N GLY A 165 8.69 3.20 15.18
CA GLY A 165 9.59 4.28 15.60
C GLY A 165 11.03 4.18 15.10
N ARG A 166 11.33 3.24 14.19
CA ARG A 166 12.69 2.99 13.72
C ARG A 166 12.79 3.10 12.20
N ASN A 167 13.90 3.65 11.72
CA ASN A 167 14.33 3.46 10.35
C ASN A 167 14.73 1.99 10.17
N THR A 168 14.01 1.27 9.31
CA THR A 168 14.21 -0.17 9.10
C THR A 168 15.40 -0.48 8.19
N GLY A 169 15.94 0.53 7.52
CA GLY A 169 16.92 0.36 6.45
C GLY A 169 16.34 -0.20 5.15
N LEU A 170 15.01 -0.32 5.04
CA LEU A 170 14.28 -0.77 3.86
C LEU A 170 13.47 0.38 3.27
N HIS A 171 13.10 0.30 2.00
CA HIS A 171 12.20 1.27 1.35
C HIS A 171 10.74 0.79 1.34
N SER A 172 10.51 -0.55 1.38
CA SER A 172 9.18 -1.14 1.53
C SER A 172 9.16 -2.17 2.67
N TYR A 173 8.95 -1.70 3.91
CA TYR A 173 8.76 -2.60 5.04
C TYR A 173 7.39 -3.31 4.97
N ARG A 174 6.39 -2.71 4.33
CA ARG A 174 5.11 -3.35 4.01
C ARG A 174 5.30 -4.71 3.36
N SER A 175 6.18 -4.81 2.37
CA SER A 175 6.47 -6.07 1.68
C SER A 175 6.98 -7.16 2.64
N ILE A 176 7.76 -6.80 3.66
CA ILE A 176 8.27 -7.73 4.68
C ILE A 176 7.15 -8.21 5.59
N VAL A 177 6.30 -7.30 6.08
CA VAL A 177 5.16 -7.66 6.93
C VAL A 177 4.22 -8.59 6.16
N PHE A 178 3.89 -8.25 4.92
CA PHE A 178 2.96 -9.03 4.09
C PHE A 178 3.50 -10.42 3.73
N LYS A 179 4.83 -10.57 3.54
CA LYS A 179 5.48 -11.85 3.22
C LYS A 179 5.32 -12.90 4.32
N ASN A 180 5.00 -12.51 5.56
CA ASN A 180 4.74 -13.48 6.64
C ASN A 180 3.40 -14.22 6.48
N PHE A 181 2.52 -13.73 5.60
CA PHE A 181 1.24 -14.37 5.34
C PHE A 181 1.38 -15.55 4.38
N PRO A 182 0.58 -16.61 4.53
CA PRO A 182 0.58 -17.71 3.59
C PRO A 182 0.11 -17.26 2.21
N ARG A 183 0.57 -17.92 1.17
CA ARG A 183 0.13 -17.72 -0.22
C ARG A 183 0.39 -16.29 -0.74
N THR A 184 1.45 -15.63 -0.25
CA THR A 184 1.94 -14.30 -0.68
C THR A 184 3.18 -14.44 -1.56
N GLY A 185 3.63 -13.30 -2.14
CA GLY A 185 4.86 -13.20 -2.93
C GLY A 185 4.62 -13.27 -4.43
N VAL A 186 5.70 -13.38 -5.18
CA VAL A 186 5.66 -13.50 -6.64
C VAL A 186 5.04 -14.84 -7.02
N PRO A 187 3.99 -14.89 -7.88
CA PRO A 187 3.41 -16.16 -8.30
C PRO A 187 4.42 -17.03 -9.04
N ARG A 188 4.29 -18.36 -8.92
CA ARG A 188 5.01 -19.29 -9.79
C ARG A 188 4.60 -19.12 -11.24
N ILE A 189 5.35 -19.69 -12.16
CA ILE A 189 4.94 -19.81 -13.56
C ILE A 189 3.70 -20.69 -13.61
N LEU A 190 2.65 -20.23 -14.29
CA LEU A 190 1.41 -20.95 -14.54
C LEU A 190 1.37 -21.45 -15.98
N GLN A 191 0.99 -22.70 -16.18
CA GLN A 191 0.96 -23.32 -17.52
C GLN A 191 -0.30 -22.92 -18.32
N GLY A 192 -1.32 -22.43 -17.66
CA GLY A 192 -2.59 -21.98 -18.23
C GLY A 192 -3.62 -21.75 -17.15
N TRP A 193 -4.84 -21.39 -17.54
CA TRP A 193 -5.92 -21.18 -16.60
C TRP A 193 -6.28 -22.43 -15.78
N SER A 194 -6.22 -23.60 -16.40
CA SER A 194 -6.50 -24.87 -15.71
C SER A 194 -5.54 -25.11 -14.54
N ASP A 195 -4.25 -24.79 -14.70
CA ASP A 195 -3.25 -24.94 -13.64
C ASP A 195 -3.54 -24.03 -12.43
N TYR A 196 -4.03 -22.80 -12.68
CA TYR A 196 -4.50 -21.91 -11.62
C TYR A 196 -5.81 -22.41 -10.97
N ALA A 197 -6.76 -22.86 -11.77
CA ALA A 197 -8.04 -23.37 -11.29
C ALA A 197 -7.85 -24.62 -10.43
N ASP A 198 -7.03 -25.58 -10.87
CA ASP A 198 -6.69 -26.79 -10.12
C ASP A 198 -6.03 -26.49 -8.76
N LEU A 199 -5.15 -25.47 -8.71
CA LEU A 199 -4.58 -25.00 -7.44
C LEU A 199 -5.67 -24.49 -6.49
N VAL A 200 -6.55 -23.59 -6.98
CA VAL A 200 -7.65 -23.05 -6.17
C VAL A 200 -8.57 -24.16 -5.70
N ASP A 201 -9.01 -25.03 -6.61
CA ASP A 201 -9.91 -26.13 -6.32
C ASP A 201 -9.32 -27.11 -5.28
N THR A 202 -8.04 -27.42 -5.39
CA THR A 202 -7.34 -28.26 -4.43
C THR A 202 -7.33 -27.63 -3.04
N LEU A 203 -7.01 -26.34 -2.94
CA LEU A 203 -7.00 -25.63 -1.66
C LEU A 203 -8.39 -25.51 -1.04
N VAL A 204 -9.43 -25.32 -1.86
CA VAL A 204 -10.83 -25.29 -1.41
C VAL A 204 -11.28 -26.68 -0.96
N LYS A 205 -11.04 -27.74 -1.74
CA LYS A 205 -11.39 -29.12 -1.39
C LYS A 205 -10.71 -29.60 -0.09
N THR A 206 -9.48 -29.17 0.13
CA THR A 206 -8.73 -29.46 1.36
C THR A 206 -9.09 -28.54 2.53
N ARG A 207 -10.05 -27.62 2.34
CA ARG A 207 -10.47 -26.62 3.35
C ARG A 207 -9.32 -25.70 3.82
N SER A 208 -8.28 -25.53 2.99
CA SER A 208 -7.16 -24.62 3.26
C SER A 208 -7.58 -23.16 3.03
N ILE A 209 -8.52 -22.92 2.12
CA ILE A 209 -9.11 -21.62 1.83
C ILE A 209 -10.60 -21.78 1.49
N PRO A 210 -11.44 -20.77 1.72
CA PRO A 210 -12.84 -20.78 1.30
C PRO A 210 -12.98 -20.56 -0.22
N ASP A 211 -12.13 -19.75 -0.82
CA ASP A 211 -12.12 -19.38 -2.24
C ASP A 211 -10.79 -18.73 -2.65
N GLY A 212 -10.65 -18.35 -3.91
CA GLY A 212 -9.43 -17.72 -4.47
C GLY A 212 -9.08 -16.36 -3.88
N SER A 213 -9.95 -15.72 -3.10
CA SER A 213 -9.64 -14.43 -2.44
C SER A 213 -8.49 -14.52 -1.44
N LYS A 214 -8.22 -15.75 -0.93
CA LYS A 214 -7.14 -16.03 0.03
C LYS A 214 -5.78 -16.34 -0.62
N ILE A 215 -5.65 -16.19 -1.93
CA ILE A 215 -4.38 -16.21 -2.64
C ILE A 215 -3.91 -14.77 -2.76
N TRP A 216 -2.89 -14.41 -1.98
CA TRP A 216 -2.42 -13.04 -1.83
C TRP A 216 -1.12 -12.76 -2.59
N TRP A 217 -0.97 -13.33 -3.80
CA TRP A 217 0.19 -13.06 -4.66
C TRP A 217 0.32 -11.59 -5.02
N ASP A 218 1.53 -11.17 -5.36
CA ASP A 218 1.85 -9.80 -5.79
C ASP A 218 1.10 -9.37 -7.06
N VAL A 219 0.72 -10.33 -7.88
CA VAL A 219 -0.20 -10.21 -9.02
C VAL A 219 -1.02 -11.48 -9.13
N ARG A 220 -2.34 -11.36 -9.28
CA ARG A 220 -3.25 -12.52 -9.34
C ARG A 220 -4.44 -12.27 -10.25
N PRO A 221 -5.09 -13.32 -10.77
CA PRO A 221 -6.45 -13.20 -11.30
C PRO A 221 -7.38 -12.84 -10.15
N HIS A 222 -8.22 -11.82 -10.30
CA HIS A 222 -9.23 -11.55 -9.28
C HIS A 222 -10.28 -12.65 -9.25
N HIS A 223 -10.72 -13.07 -8.07
CA HIS A 223 -11.59 -14.25 -7.90
C HIS A 223 -13.04 -14.03 -8.36
N VAL A 224 -13.51 -12.77 -8.43
CA VAL A 224 -14.87 -12.39 -8.86
C VAL A 224 -14.83 -11.64 -10.20
N TYR A 225 -13.99 -10.64 -10.32
CA TYR A 225 -13.97 -9.76 -11.48
C TYR A 225 -13.05 -10.29 -12.58
N PRO A 226 -13.37 -10.07 -13.86
CA PRO A 226 -12.51 -10.46 -14.98
C PRO A 226 -11.31 -9.51 -15.12
N THR A 227 -10.55 -9.36 -14.05
CA THR A 227 -9.38 -8.46 -13.98
C THR A 227 -8.12 -9.19 -13.56
N LEU A 228 -6.99 -8.63 -13.95
CA LEU A 228 -5.69 -8.90 -13.35
C LEU A 228 -5.46 -7.86 -12.25
N GLU A 229 -5.22 -8.31 -11.02
CA GLU A 229 -5.02 -7.48 -9.84
C GLU A 229 -3.54 -7.47 -9.45
N PHE A 230 -2.94 -6.28 -9.46
CA PHE A 230 -1.58 -6.03 -9.01
C PHE A 230 -1.59 -5.51 -7.57
N ARG A 231 -0.92 -6.21 -6.65
CA ARG A 231 -0.97 -5.99 -5.20
C ARG A 231 0.38 -5.63 -4.58
N ILE A 232 1.44 -5.62 -5.38
CA ILE A 232 2.82 -5.46 -4.89
C ILE A 232 3.09 -4.08 -4.29
N CYS A 233 2.35 -3.03 -4.69
CA CYS A 233 2.65 -1.65 -4.37
C CYS A 233 2.34 -1.31 -2.90
N ASP A 234 3.27 -0.61 -2.24
CA ASP A 234 2.90 0.20 -1.08
C ASP A 234 1.86 1.25 -1.54
N VAL A 235 1.01 1.73 -0.64
CA VAL A 235 0.09 2.80 -1.02
C VAL A 235 0.86 4.05 -1.42
N ASN A 236 0.49 4.62 -2.57
CA ASN A 236 1.15 5.80 -3.13
C ASN A 236 0.74 7.06 -2.36
N THR A 237 1.72 7.87 -1.92
CA THR A 237 1.43 9.06 -1.11
C THR A 237 0.71 10.13 -1.93
N ARG A 238 1.23 10.50 -3.10
CA ARG A 238 0.60 11.48 -4.00
C ARG A 238 -0.36 10.78 -4.96
N VAL A 239 -1.47 11.40 -5.27
CA VAL A 239 -2.45 10.87 -6.24
C VAL A 239 -1.82 10.64 -7.61
N ASP A 240 -0.93 11.53 -8.04
CA ASP A 240 -0.24 11.42 -9.32
C ASP A 240 0.68 10.20 -9.41
N GLU A 241 1.29 9.78 -8.28
CA GLU A 241 2.09 8.56 -8.20
C GLU A 241 1.21 7.31 -8.39
N ALA A 242 0.03 7.28 -7.76
CA ALA A 242 -0.92 6.17 -7.92
C ALA A 242 -1.41 6.05 -9.37
N ILE A 243 -1.75 7.18 -9.98
CA ILE A 243 -2.17 7.23 -11.39
C ILE A 243 -1.05 6.81 -12.33
N CYS A 244 0.20 7.23 -12.07
CA CYS A 244 1.37 6.80 -12.85
C CYS A 244 1.56 5.28 -12.78
N VAL A 245 1.50 4.70 -11.60
CA VAL A 245 1.61 3.25 -11.39
C VAL A 245 0.49 2.50 -12.13
N ALA A 246 -0.75 2.96 -12.04
CA ALA A 246 -1.87 2.35 -12.75
C ALA A 246 -1.71 2.43 -14.26
N ALA A 247 -1.25 3.57 -14.78
CA ALA A 247 -1.02 3.77 -16.21
C ALA A 247 0.10 2.84 -16.73
N ILE A 248 1.20 2.67 -15.98
CA ILE A 248 2.27 1.73 -16.32
C ILE A 248 1.73 0.30 -16.37
N LEU A 249 0.94 -0.12 -15.37
CA LEU A 249 0.40 -1.48 -15.31
C LEU A 249 -0.63 -1.76 -16.41
N GLN A 250 -1.48 -0.78 -16.74
CA GLN A 250 -2.38 -0.86 -17.90
C GLN A 250 -1.57 -1.00 -19.20
N ALA A 251 -0.52 -0.17 -19.38
CA ALA A 251 0.34 -0.21 -20.55
C ALA A 251 1.08 -1.56 -20.68
N VAL A 252 1.51 -2.16 -19.57
CA VAL A 252 2.10 -3.52 -19.56
C VAL A 252 1.12 -4.54 -20.11
N VAL A 253 -0.14 -4.53 -19.66
CA VAL A 253 -1.16 -5.46 -20.17
C VAL A 253 -1.47 -5.20 -21.65
N ALA A 254 -1.58 -3.94 -22.06
CA ALA A 254 -1.78 -3.56 -23.46
C ALA A 254 -0.61 -4.03 -24.33
N LYS A 255 0.62 -3.90 -23.85
CA LYS A 255 1.82 -4.40 -24.54
C LYS A 255 1.80 -5.92 -24.71
N MET A 256 1.40 -6.65 -23.66
CA MET A 256 1.24 -8.10 -23.76
C MET A 256 0.18 -8.49 -24.79
N TRP A 257 -0.93 -7.74 -24.85
CA TRP A 257 -1.95 -7.93 -25.87
C TRP A 257 -1.40 -7.69 -27.28
N LYS A 258 -0.65 -6.61 -27.48
CA LYS A 258 -0.02 -6.30 -28.77
C LYS A 258 0.92 -7.42 -29.22
N LEU A 259 1.78 -7.89 -28.33
CA LEU A 259 2.68 -9.03 -28.60
C LEU A 259 1.89 -10.28 -29.00
N ARG A 260 0.86 -10.65 -28.22
CA ARG A 260 0.01 -11.83 -28.52
C ARG A 260 -0.68 -11.71 -29.88
N ARG A 261 -1.24 -10.53 -30.19
CA ARG A 261 -1.88 -10.25 -31.48
C ARG A 261 -0.90 -10.43 -32.65
N ASP A 262 0.33 -10.02 -32.47
CA ASP A 262 1.38 -10.06 -33.47
C ASP A 262 2.12 -11.43 -33.46
N ASN A 263 1.56 -12.45 -32.80
CA ASN A 263 2.14 -13.80 -32.62
C ASN A 263 3.53 -13.82 -32.00
N MET A 264 3.78 -12.88 -31.05
CA MET A 264 4.99 -12.77 -30.26
C MET A 264 4.68 -13.03 -28.79
N THR A 265 5.72 -13.36 -28.01
CA THR A 265 5.60 -13.58 -26.57
C THR A 265 6.67 -12.79 -25.82
N PHE A 266 6.37 -12.41 -24.58
CA PHE A 266 7.37 -11.89 -23.67
C PHE A 266 8.12 -13.07 -23.00
N ARG A 267 9.43 -12.90 -22.79
CA ARG A 267 10.23 -13.91 -22.13
C ARG A 267 9.82 -14.11 -20.68
N VAL A 268 9.61 -15.36 -20.30
CA VAL A 268 9.30 -15.73 -18.91
C VAL A 268 10.60 -16.05 -18.18
N TYR A 269 10.80 -15.41 -17.03
CA TYR A 269 11.99 -15.56 -16.21
C TYR A 269 11.72 -16.41 -14.95
N ALA A 270 12.78 -17.02 -14.41
CA ALA A 270 12.71 -17.82 -13.20
C ALA A 270 12.21 -16.97 -12.01
N GLN A 271 11.39 -17.58 -11.15
CA GLN A 271 10.82 -16.90 -9.98
C GLN A 271 11.89 -16.38 -9.05
N ASP A 272 12.93 -17.16 -8.78
CA ASP A 272 14.03 -16.80 -7.87
C ASP A 272 14.74 -15.51 -8.29
N LEU A 273 14.94 -15.29 -9.60
CA LEU A 273 15.55 -14.06 -10.12
C LEU A 273 14.63 -12.84 -9.93
N ILE A 274 13.32 -13.04 -10.08
CA ILE A 274 12.33 -11.97 -9.85
C ILE A 274 12.22 -11.65 -8.37
N GLU A 275 12.23 -12.66 -7.49
CA GLU A 275 12.26 -12.47 -6.03
C GLU A 275 13.55 -11.75 -5.57
N GLU A 276 14.71 -12.03 -6.20
CA GLU A 276 15.95 -11.28 -5.93
C GLU A 276 15.79 -9.80 -6.32
N ASN A 277 15.23 -9.50 -7.50
CA ASN A 277 14.97 -8.11 -7.89
C ASN A 277 13.91 -7.46 -6.98
N LYS A 278 12.89 -8.20 -6.55
CA LYS A 278 11.92 -7.72 -5.56
C LYS A 278 12.60 -7.39 -4.23
N TRP A 279 13.49 -8.25 -3.74
CA TRP A 279 14.28 -7.97 -2.54
C TRP A 279 15.11 -6.69 -2.69
N ARG A 280 15.78 -6.51 -3.85
CA ARG A 280 16.55 -5.30 -4.16
C ARG A 280 15.67 -4.04 -4.15
N ALA A 281 14.47 -4.12 -4.74
CA ALA A 281 13.50 -3.03 -4.70
C ALA A 281 13.03 -2.72 -3.27
N VAL A 282 12.72 -3.75 -2.47
CA VAL A 282 12.36 -3.62 -1.04
C VAL A 282 13.48 -2.94 -0.26
N ARG A 283 14.73 -3.35 -0.49
CA ARG A 283 15.87 -2.89 0.31
C ARG A 283 16.34 -1.51 -0.05
N TRP A 284 16.45 -1.20 -1.34
CA TRP A 284 17.10 0.02 -1.82
C TRP A 284 16.21 0.94 -2.66
N GLY A 285 15.02 0.49 -3.06
CA GLY A 285 14.11 1.26 -3.91
C GLY A 285 14.81 1.80 -5.17
N LEU A 286 14.56 3.07 -5.48
CA LEU A 286 15.17 3.75 -6.63
C LEU A 286 16.69 3.96 -6.52
N SER A 287 17.25 3.92 -5.30
CA SER A 287 18.70 4.04 -5.10
C SER A 287 19.45 2.75 -5.39
N GLY A 288 18.73 1.65 -5.62
CA GLY A 288 19.27 0.32 -5.82
C GLY A 288 19.61 0.01 -7.27
N LYS A 289 20.11 -1.20 -7.44
CA LYS A 289 20.33 -1.83 -8.74
C LYS A 289 19.45 -3.06 -8.86
N LEU A 290 18.85 -3.27 -10.01
CA LEU A 290 18.14 -4.48 -10.37
C LEU A 290 19.00 -5.31 -11.35
N ILE A 291 18.73 -6.60 -11.42
CA ILE A 291 19.38 -7.47 -12.42
C ILE A 291 18.65 -7.29 -13.75
N ASP A 292 19.36 -6.89 -14.78
CA ASP A 292 18.94 -7.07 -16.15
C ASP A 292 19.13 -8.54 -16.54
N PHE A 293 18.03 -9.27 -16.65
CA PHE A 293 18.09 -10.72 -16.92
C PHE A 293 18.53 -11.03 -18.35
N GLY A 294 18.41 -10.10 -19.28
CA GLY A 294 18.87 -10.25 -20.65
C GLY A 294 20.39 -10.16 -20.73
N LYS A 295 20.96 -9.12 -20.14
CA LYS A 295 22.40 -8.84 -20.09
C LYS A 295 23.12 -9.66 -19.02
N LYS A 296 22.39 -10.12 -17.97
CA LYS A 296 22.92 -10.76 -16.75
C LYS A 296 23.88 -9.84 -15.97
N GLU A 297 23.51 -8.58 -15.89
CA GLU A 297 24.28 -7.52 -15.25
C GLU A 297 23.42 -6.75 -14.25
N GLU A 298 24.06 -6.11 -13.27
CA GLU A 298 23.41 -5.17 -12.39
C GLU A 298 23.28 -3.80 -13.06
N MET A 299 22.06 -3.30 -13.14
CA MET A 299 21.74 -1.99 -13.69
C MET A 299 21.06 -1.10 -12.63
N PRO A 300 21.36 0.20 -12.57
CA PRO A 300 20.59 1.11 -11.70
C PRO A 300 19.09 0.99 -11.96
N ALA A 301 18.28 0.88 -10.91
CA ALA A 301 16.82 0.78 -11.06
C ALA A 301 16.21 1.90 -11.93
N PRO A 302 16.65 3.18 -11.81
CA PRO A 302 16.16 4.24 -12.69
C PRO A 302 16.43 4.01 -14.18
N VAL A 303 17.53 3.35 -14.53
CA VAL A 303 17.88 3.04 -15.93
C VAL A 303 16.89 2.02 -16.48
N LEU A 304 16.65 0.91 -15.75
CA LEU A 304 15.72 -0.13 -16.20
C LEU A 304 14.27 0.36 -16.24
N ILE A 305 13.89 1.27 -15.35
CA ILE A 305 12.56 1.90 -15.37
C ILE A 305 12.42 2.80 -16.63
N ARG A 306 13.46 3.54 -16.99
CA ARG A 306 13.46 4.32 -18.25
C ARG A 306 13.38 3.41 -19.47
N GLU A 307 14.18 2.35 -19.54
CA GLU A 307 14.13 1.36 -20.64
C GLU A 307 12.71 0.74 -20.75
N LEU A 308 12.08 0.43 -19.61
CA LEU A 308 10.70 -0.07 -19.59
C LEU A 308 9.74 0.92 -20.25
N ILE A 309 9.83 2.21 -19.92
CA ILE A 309 8.89 3.24 -20.40
C ILE A 309 9.22 3.66 -21.84
N GLU A 310 10.47 4.06 -22.09
CA GLU A 310 10.88 4.71 -23.33
C GLU A 310 11.03 3.73 -24.53
N TRP A 311 11.24 2.43 -24.24
CA TRP A 311 11.47 1.44 -25.29
C TRP A 311 10.40 0.35 -25.32
N PHE A 312 10.09 -0.23 -24.14
CA PHE A 312 9.20 -1.38 -24.13
C PHE A 312 7.73 -0.98 -24.22
N LEU A 313 7.31 0.06 -23.51
CA LEU A 313 5.92 0.50 -23.48
C LEU A 313 5.59 1.60 -24.48
N ASP A 314 6.59 2.28 -25.04
CA ASP A 314 6.42 3.49 -25.88
C ASP A 314 5.35 3.33 -26.96
N ASP A 315 5.33 2.22 -27.65
CA ASP A 315 4.47 1.93 -28.80
C ASP A 315 2.98 1.64 -28.46
N VAL A 316 2.60 1.65 -27.18
CA VAL A 316 1.21 1.49 -26.71
C VAL A 316 0.68 2.71 -25.96
N LEU A 317 1.56 3.63 -25.54
CA LEU A 317 1.17 4.76 -24.69
C LEU A 317 0.23 5.75 -25.37
N ASP A 318 0.47 6.04 -26.65
CA ASP A 318 -0.34 6.99 -27.41
C ASP A 318 -1.69 6.37 -27.80
N GLU A 319 -1.72 5.06 -28.10
CA GLU A 319 -2.97 4.34 -28.37
C GLU A 319 -3.87 4.31 -27.12
N LEU A 320 -3.30 4.18 -25.94
CA LEU A 320 -4.01 4.23 -24.65
C LEU A 320 -4.33 5.66 -24.19
N GLY A 321 -3.67 6.69 -24.74
CA GLY A 321 -3.78 8.08 -24.29
C GLY A 321 -3.22 8.31 -22.89
N THR A 322 -2.18 7.54 -22.49
CA THR A 322 -1.65 7.52 -21.10
C THR A 322 -0.19 7.96 -20.98
N ARG A 323 0.40 8.47 -22.07
CA ARG A 323 1.81 8.86 -22.12
C ARG A 323 2.19 9.83 -20.99
N LYS A 324 1.39 10.88 -20.78
CA LYS A 324 1.64 11.89 -19.76
C LYS A 324 1.68 11.31 -18.36
N GLU A 325 0.75 10.41 -18.06
CA GLU A 325 0.64 9.77 -16.74
C GLU A 325 1.78 8.77 -16.51
N VAL A 326 2.20 8.03 -17.52
CA VAL A 326 3.35 7.12 -17.45
C VAL A 326 4.65 7.90 -17.30
N GLU A 327 4.84 8.99 -18.03
CA GLU A 327 6.03 9.85 -17.95
C GLU A 327 6.17 10.57 -16.60
N TYR A 328 5.12 10.63 -15.77
CA TYR A 328 5.24 11.10 -14.39
C TYR A 328 6.25 10.26 -13.59
N ALA A 329 6.54 9.02 -14.00
CA ALA A 329 7.61 8.22 -13.43
C ALA A 329 8.97 8.95 -13.46
N PHE A 330 9.24 9.76 -14.49
CA PHE A 330 10.50 10.52 -14.56
C PHE A 330 10.59 11.59 -13.48
N LYS A 331 9.45 12.17 -13.06
CA LYS A 331 9.38 13.05 -11.90
C LYS A 331 9.66 12.28 -10.61
N ILE A 332 9.10 11.07 -10.46
CA ILE A 332 9.41 10.20 -9.31
C ILE A 332 10.90 9.84 -9.28
N LEU A 333 11.51 9.55 -10.44
CA LEU A 333 12.95 9.28 -10.54
C LEU A 333 13.80 10.49 -10.13
N GLN A 334 13.32 11.71 -10.36
CA GLN A 334 14.02 12.95 -10.04
C GLN A 334 13.85 13.35 -8.57
N GLU A 335 12.61 13.29 -8.05
CA GLU A 335 12.26 13.74 -6.70
C GLU A 335 12.44 12.66 -5.63
N GLY A 336 12.57 11.41 -6.05
CA GLY A 336 12.58 10.23 -5.19
C GLY A 336 11.18 9.67 -4.91
N SER A 337 11.10 8.38 -4.57
CA SER A 337 9.90 7.74 -4.07
C SER A 337 9.49 8.32 -2.73
N SER A 338 8.25 8.07 -2.30
CA SER A 338 7.78 8.51 -0.97
C SER A 338 8.71 8.06 0.15
N ALA A 339 9.24 6.81 0.10
CA ALA A 339 10.20 6.33 1.08
C ALA A 339 11.47 7.21 1.16
N GLN A 340 12.02 7.62 0.01
CA GLN A 340 13.20 8.50 -0.03
C GLN A 340 12.88 9.88 0.54
N ARG A 341 11.73 10.45 0.20
CA ARG A 341 11.30 11.76 0.73
C ARG A 341 11.07 11.72 2.25
N GLN A 342 10.46 10.63 2.77
CA GLN A 342 10.32 10.41 4.20
C GLN A 342 11.67 10.33 4.91
N LEU A 343 12.62 9.55 4.36
CA LEU A 343 13.99 9.43 4.90
C LEU A 343 14.72 10.76 4.89
N ALA A 344 14.59 11.56 3.82
CA ALA A 344 15.18 12.89 3.73
C ALA A 344 14.59 13.85 4.78
N THR A 345 13.28 13.81 5.02
CA THR A 345 12.64 14.62 6.07
C THR A 345 13.13 14.21 7.44
N TYR A 346 13.20 12.91 7.74
CA TYR A 346 13.74 12.42 9.00
C TYR A 346 15.22 12.80 9.19
N ALA A 347 16.04 12.67 8.16
CA ALA A 347 17.47 13.07 8.22
C ALA A 347 17.65 14.56 8.54
N ARG A 348 16.74 15.41 8.07
CA ARG A 348 16.76 16.86 8.30
C ARG A 348 16.21 17.25 9.67
N THR A 349 15.20 16.55 10.19
CA THR A 349 14.46 16.99 11.40
C THR A 349 14.76 16.16 12.64
N GLY A 350 15.17 14.89 12.48
CA GLY A 350 15.27 13.92 13.57
C GLY A 350 13.91 13.52 14.17
N ASP A 351 12.78 13.95 13.55
CA ASP A 351 11.44 13.82 14.11
C ASP A 351 10.52 13.04 13.17
N LEU A 352 9.97 11.93 13.65
CA LEU A 352 9.02 11.12 12.90
C LEU A 352 7.62 11.76 12.79
N ARG A 353 7.27 12.70 13.68
CA ARG A 353 6.05 13.50 13.55
C ARG A 353 6.13 14.43 12.34
N ALA A 354 7.28 15.00 12.09
CA ALA A 354 7.52 15.80 10.88
C ALA A 354 7.39 14.96 9.59
N VAL A 355 7.74 13.66 9.66
CA VAL A 355 7.49 12.72 8.55
C VAL A 355 6.00 12.51 8.35
N VAL A 356 5.22 12.31 9.42
CA VAL A 356 3.76 12.16 9.33
C VAL A 356 3.12 13.44 8.77
N ASP A 357 3.55 14.62 9.22
CA ASP A 357 3.09 15.90 8.68
C ASP A 357 3.36 16.07 7.18
N GLN A 358 4.51 15.57 6.71
CA GLN A 358 4.80 15.49 5.27
C GLN A 358 3.83 14.57 4.55
N LEU A 359 3.61 13.36 5.09
CA LEU A 359 2.70 12.38 4.49
C LEU A 359 1.28 12.93 4.37
N ILE A 360 0.76 13.59 5.41
CA ILE A 360 -0.56 14.23 5.40
C ILE A 360 -0.64 15.28 4.27
N ARG A 361 0.37 16.15 4.15
CA ARG A 361 0.40 17.19 3.09
C ARG A 361 0.46 16.58 1.71
N GLU A 362 1.36 15.60 1.48
CA GLU A 362 1.52 14.96 0.17
C GLU A 362 0.28 14.12 -0.21
N THR A 363 -0.43 13.55 0.78
CA THR A 363 -1.70 12.82 0.54
C THR A 363 -2.79 13.76 0.00
N ALA A 364 -2.81 15.00 0.44
CA ALA A 364 -3.77 16.01 0.00
C ALA A 364 -3.34 16.76 -1.28
N GLU A 365 -2.09 16.59 -1.73
CA GLU A 365 -1.55 17.26 -2.92
C GLU A 365 -2.32 16.84 -4.18
N GLY A 366 -2.83 17.83 -4.93
CA GLY A 366 -3.61 17.61 -6.16
C GLY A 366 -5.05 17.12 -5.92
N VAL A 367 -5.49 16.99 -4.66
CA VAL A 367 -6.82 16.49 -4.29
C VAL A 367 -7.71 17.62 -3.75
N CYS A 368 -7.15 18.47 -2.88
CA CYS A 368 -7.84 19.62 -2.30
C CYS A 368 -7.16 20.89 -2.81
N GLU A 369 -7.95 21.95 -3.07
CA GLU A 369 -7.36 23.27 -3.19
C GLU A 369 -6.54 23.57 -1.92
N PRO A 370 -5.33 24.16 -2.02
CA PRO A 370 -4.52 24.45 -0.86
C PRO A 370 -5.30 25.43 0.04
N THR A 371 -6.00 24.91 1.03
CA THR A 371 -6.46 25.72 2.14
C THR A 371 -5.20 26.11 2.90
N LEU A 372 -4.65 27.28 2.58
CA LEU A 372 -3.67 27.97 3.39
C LEU A 372 -4.33 28.32 4.73
N GLY A 373 -4.45 27.31 5.60
CA GLY A 373 -4.59 27.58 7.02
C GLY A 373 -3.28 28.20 7.51
N PRO A 374 -3.34 29.21 8.40
CA PRO A 374 -2.12 29.79 8.96
C PRO A 374 -1.27 28.69 9.60
N PRO A 375 0.07 28.80 9.55
CA PRO A 375 0.93 27.89 10.29
C PRO A 375 0.47 27.88 11.74
N LEU A 376 0.25 26.69 12.31
CA LEU A 376 -0.07 26.53 13.72
C LEU A 376 1.03 27.26 14.51
N GLU A 377 0.69 28.45 15.00
CA GLU A 377 1.54 29.19 15.93
C GLU A 377 1.86 28.24 17.09
N THR A 378 3.14 28.00 17.28
CA THR A 378 3.68 27.41 18.50
C THR A 378 3.18 28.25 19.66
N ARG A 379 2.11 27.80 20.34
CA ARG A 379 1.72 28.41 21.61
C ARG A 379 2.93 28.35 22.51
N GLY A 380 3.41 29.55 22.84
CA GLY A 380 4.57 29.77 23.64
C GLY A 380 4.53 28.98 24.95
N ARG A 381 5.70 28.55 25.35
CA ARG A 381 5.97 28.03 26.69
C ARG A 381 5.27 28.91 27.71
N VAL A 382 4.27 28.35 28.40
CA VAL A 382 3.79 28.97 29.64
C VAL A 382 4.87 28.75 30.67
N ASP A 383 5.47 29.85 31.09
CA ASP A 383 6.47 29.93 32.16
C ASP A 383 5.82 29.42 33.47
N ALA A 384 6.24 28.24 33.92
CA ALA A 384 5.86 27.66 35.19
C ALA A 384 6.78 28.21 36.31
N SER A 385 6.62 29.49 36.60
CA SER A 385 7.20 30.10 37.79
C SER A 385 6.16 31.00 38.48
N GLN A 386 5.29 30.37 39.27
CA GLN A 386 4.70 30.98 40.47
C GLN A 386 3.69 30.04 41.11
N SER A 387 3.91 29.79 42.37
CA SER A 387 3.12 29.18 43.45
C SER A 387 3.44 27.71 43.82
N ALA A 388 4.53 27.55 44.52
CA ALA A 388 4.71 26.46 45.47
C ALA A 388 4.22 26.88 46.84
N THR A 389 3.10 26.36 47.31
CA THR A 389 2.76 26.29 48.75
C THR A 389 3.15 24.92 49.28
N PRO A 390 3.81 24.83 50.44
CA PRO A 390 4.27 23.56 50.97
C PRO A 390 3.13 22.74 51.55
N VAL A 391 2.95 21.49 51.13
CA VAL A 391 2.10 20.49 51.78
C VAL A 391 2.92 19.72 52.79
N ASP A 392 2.44 19.70 54.02
CA ASP A 392 2.96 19.07 55.22
C ASP A 392 3.18 17.57 55.08
N SER A 393 4.41 17.14 55.32
CA SER A 393 4.83 15.77 55.34
C SER A 393 4.55 15.10 56.71
N ARG A 394 3.32 14.66 56.95
CA ARG A 394 2.98 13.73 58.04
C ARG A 394 1.61 13.11 57.76
N ALA A 395 1.62 11.96 57.07
CA ALA A 395 0.65 10.87 57.20
C ALA A 395 0.74 9.90 55.99
N ILE A 396 1.74 9.04 55.97
CA ILE A 396 1.65 7.74 55.28
C ILE A 396 2.73 6.81 55.93
N THR A 397 2.36 6.29 57.10
CA THR A 397 2.97 5.07 57.65
C THR A 397 1.81 4.35 58.32
N GLU A 398 1.42 3.25 57.73
CA GLU A 398 0.60 2.14 58.27
C GLU A 398 -0.38 1.66 57.18
N THR A 399 0.07 0.79 56.28
CA THR A 399 -0.72 -0.29 55.67
C THR A 399 0.14 -1.07 54.63
N GLU A 400 1.30 -1.53 55.05
CA GLU A 400 2.00 -2.59 54.32
C GLU A 400 2.57 -3.57 55.34
N ASN A 401 1.75 -4.55 55.80
CA ASN A 401 2.20 -5.77 56.43
C ASN A 401 1.04 -6.71 56.71
N ARG A 402 0.49 -7.33 55.65
CA ARG A 402 -0.31 -8.58 55.79
C ARG A 402 -0.63 -9.14 54.42
N ALA A 403 0.25 -9.96 53.88
CA ALA A 403 -0.09 -11.06 53.00
C ALA A 403 1.20 -11.73 52.40
N VAL A 404 2.03 -12.26 53.27
CA VAL A 404 2.96 -13.33 52.85
C VAL A 404 2.96 -14.37 53.97
N ARG A 405 2.15 -15.39 53.85
CA ARG A 405 2.34 -16.77 54.41
C ARG A 405 1.18 -17.68 54.02
N GLY A 406 1.50 -18.75 53.31
CA GLY A 406 0.75 -20.03 53.27
C GLY A 406 -0.04 -20.26 51.98
N GLN A 407 0.43 -21.08 51.06
CA GLN A 407 0.36 -22.52 51.17
C GLN A 407 1.05 -23.21 49.99
N SER A 408 1.84 -24.20 50.32
CA SER A 408 2.47 -25.17 49.44
C SER A 408 1.49 -26.26 49.00
N VAL A 409 1.59 -26.67 47.78
CA VAL A 409 1.51 -27.97 47.06
C VAL A 409 0.83 -29.16 47.81
N PRO A 410 0.15 -30.11 47.15
CA PRO A 410 0.73 -30.93 46.08
C PRO A 410 0.18 -30.75 44.67
#